data_71cc3185ac4103054a4015e98225d314
#
_entry.id   71cc3185ac4103054a4015e98225d314
#
_cell.length_a   1.000
_cell.length_b   1.000
_cell.length_c   1.000
_cell.angle_alpha   90.00
_cell.angle_beta   90.00
_cell.angle_gamma   90.00
#
_symmetry.space_group_name_H-M   'P 1'
#
loop_
_entity.id
_entity.type
_entity.pdbx_description
1 polymer ?
#
loop_
_entity_poly.entity_id
_entity_poly.type
_entity_poly.pdbx_seq_one_letter_code
_entity_poly.pdbx_strand_id
1 'polypeptide(L)'
;LMQQRRVVVRNLADYLAGQLNENVGETVGYRIKGESKTSTATRLEIITEGVLTRMIQQDPELAGVAAIIFDEFHERSIHSDFGLALALEVQSGLRDDLRLIVMSATLDIAPLQTLLNAFSVLPVVNLNTQGRMFPVDIRYTQDVQAHELVPKTCNIIKQAVGEHDGDVLVFLPGRGSI
;
A
#
# COMPACT_ATOMS: atom_id res chain seq x y z
N LEU A 1 9.95 1.90 0.16
CA LEU A 1 8.56 1.59 -0.16
C LEU A 1 7.67 1.94 1.02
N MET A 2 6.66 2.77 0.80
CA MET A 2 5.75 3.22 1.85
C MET A 2 4.45 2.41 1.84
N GLN A 3 4.01 1.99 3.04
CA GLN A 3 2.80 1.24 3.30
C GLN A 3 2.01 1.86 4.45
N GLN A 4 0.69 1.70 4.45
CA GLN A 4 -0.17 2.35 5.44
C GLN A 4 -0.18 1.62 6.80
N ARG A 5 -0.11 0.29 6.81
CA ARG A 5 -0.33 -0.53 8.01
C ARG A 5 0.94 -1.24 8.45
N ARG A 6 1.28 -1.17 9.75
CA ARG A 6 2.49 -1.81 10.33
C ARG A 6 2.57 -3.31 10.08
N VAL A 7 1.44 -4.01 10.14
CA VAL A 7 1.39 -5.46 9.88
C VAL A 7 1.75 -5.76 8.44
N VAL A 8 1.25 -4.96 7.49
CA VAL A 8 1.56 -5.08 6.06
C VAL A 8 3.05 -4.84 5.82
N VAL A 9 3.65 -3.83 6.47
CA VAL A 9 5.08 -3.53 6.37
C VAL A 9 5.94 -4.74 6.73
N ARG A 10 5.65 -5.39 7.89
CA ARG A 10 6.42 -6.56 8.32
C ARG A 10 6.23 -7.75 7.38
N ASN A 11 4.98 -8.09 7.07
CA ASN A 11 4.67 -9.24 6.22
C ASN A 11 5.27 -9.08 4.82
N LEU A 12 5.23 -7.86 4.26
CA LEU A 12 5.82 -7.57 2.97
C LEU A 12 7.35 -7.65 3.02
N ALA A 13 7.98 -7.18 4.11
CA ALA A 13 9.41 -7.32 4.30
C ALA A 13 9.83 -8.79 4.40
N ASP A 14 9.11 -9.58 5.20
CA ASP A 14 9.36 -11.03 5.34
C ASP A 14 9.17 -11.75 4.00
N TYR A 15 8.11 -11.43 3.27
CA TYR A 15 7.83 -12.01 1.95
C TYR A 15 8.93 -11.70 0.94
N LEU A 16 9.31 -10.42 0.79
CA LEU A 16 10.32 -10.01 -0.19
C LEU A 16 11.73 -10.50 0.16
N ALA A 17 12.10 -10.51 1.45
CA ALA A 17 13.36 -11.11 1.89
C ALA A 17 13.40 -12.61 1.59
N GLY A 18 12.27 -13.31 1.84
CA GLY A 18 12.12 -14.74 1.53
C GLY A 18 12.28 -15.04 0.03
N GLN A 19 11.79 -14.14 -0.87
CA GLN A 19 12.00 -14.29 -2.32
C GLN A 19 13.50 -14.22 -2.71
N LEU A 20 14.30 -13.53 -1.92
CA LEU A 20 15.76 -13.43 -2.10
C LEU A 20 16.52 -14.53 -1.36
N ASN A 21 15.84 -15.41 -0.61
CA ASN A 21 16.43 -16.36 0.33
C ASN A 21 17.31 -15.68 1.41
N GLU A 22 16.92 -14.51 1.87
CA GLU A 22 17.60 -13.68 2.86
C GLU A 22 16.73 -13.48 4.11
N ASN A 23 17.36 -13.05 5.21
CA ASN A 23 16.64 -12.58 6.38
C ASN A 23 16.27 -11.10 6.25
N VAL A 24 15.18 -10.70 6.90
CA VAL A 24 14.81 -9.28 6.99
C VAL A 24 15.90 -8.50 7.73
N GLY A 25 16.31 -7.39 7.13
CA GLY A 25 17.40 -6.53 7.59
C GLY A 25 18.68 -6.67 6.75
N GLU A 26 18.74 -7.63 5.82
CA GLU A 26 19.77 -7.73 4.79
C GLU A 26 19.42 -6.81 3.61
N THR A 27 19.19 -7.33 2.41
CA THR A 27 18.80 -6.49 1.24
C THR A 27 17.45 -5.82 1.43
N VAL A 28 16.48 -6.51 2.05
CA VAL A 28 15.16 -5.98 2.39
C VAL A 28 15.06 -5.76 3.89
N GLY A 29 14.68 -4.54 4.28
CA GLY A 29 14.45 -4.19 5.67
C GLY A 29 13.16 -3.40 5.86
N TYR A 30 12.84 -3.06 7.09
CA TYR A 30 11.69 -2.22 7.39
C TYR A 30 11.94 -1.27 8.55
N ARG A 31 11.14 -0.20 8.59
CA ARG A 31 11.09 0.74 9.71
C ARG A 31 9.64 1.16 9.99
N ILE A 32 9.21 0.94 11.21
CA ILE A 32 7.92 1.37 11.73
C ILE A 32 8.11 2.14 13.04
N LYS A 33 7.08 2.76 13.57
CA LYS A 33 7.18 3.48 14.86
C LYS A 33 7.60 2.53 15.98
N GLY A 34 8.79 2.77 16.55
CA GLY A 34 9.35 2.04 17.68
C GLY A 34 10.08 0.74 17.31
N GLU A 35 10.20 0.40 16.02
CA GLU A 35 10.88 -0.82 15.59
C GLU A 35 11.52 -0.64 14.22
N SER A 36 12.74 -1.16 14.06
CA SER A 36 13.46 -1.16 12.79
C SER A 36 14.28 -2.43 12.65
N LYS A 37 14.27 -3.02 11.45
CA LYS A 37 15.17 -4.09 11.03
C LYS A 37 15.82 -3.69 9.71
N THR A 38 16.95 -3.02 9.80
CA THR A 38 17.74 -2.54 8.66
C THR A 38 19.22 -2.70 8.97
N SER A 39 20.08 -2.78 7.96
CA SER A 39 21.54 -2.77 8.05
C SER A 39 22.14 -1.88 6.96
N THR A 40 23.44 -1.79 6.91
CA THR A 40 24.17 -1.08 5.84
C THR A 40 24.02 -1.76 4.47
N ALA A 41 23.61 -3.01 4.44
CA ALA A 41 23.33 -3.76 3.21
C ALA A 41 21.90 -3.54 2.69
N THR A 42 21.01 -2.93 3.48
CA THR A 42 19.59 -2.73 3.11
C THR A 42 19.49 -1.79 1.92
N ARG A 43 18.86 -2.28 0.85
CA ARG A 43 18.60 -1.55 -0.40
C ARG A 43 17.12 -1.18 -0.57
N LEU A 44 16.24 -2.02 -0.07
CA LEU A 44 14.79 -1.77 -0.04
C LEU A 44 14.34 -1.67 1.41
N GLU A 45 13.95 -0.48 1.82
CA GLU A 45 13.37 -0.24 3.14
C GLU A 45 11.86 -0.04 3.02
N ILE A 46 11.08 -0.88 3.71
CA ILE A 46 9.62 -0.78 3.75
C ILE A 46 9.24 -0.01 5.01
N ILE A 47 8.51 1.09 4.84
CA ILE A 47 8.24 2.02 5.92
C ILE A 47 6.75 2.34 6.03
N THR A 48 6.31 2.80 7.20
CA THR A 48 4.97 3.41 7.34
C THR A 48 5.02 4.90 7.00
N GLU A 49 3.87 5.46 6.60
CA GLU A 49 3.71 6.87 6.21
C GLU A 49 4.33 7.87 7.19
N GLY A 50 4.06 7.71 8.49
CA GLY A 50 4.62 8.60 9.51
C GLY A 50 6.14 8.48 9.68
N VAL A 51 6.75 7.39 9.22
CA VAL A 51 8.22 7.24 9.18
C VAL A 51 8.80 8.08 8.07
N LEU A 52 8.18 8.10 6.86
CA LEU A 52 8.63 8.94 5.76
C LEU A 52 8.66 10.42 6.16
N THR A 53 7.56 10.92 6.74
CA THR A 53 7.49 12.31 7.22
C THR A 53 8.62 12.64 8.20
N ARG A 54 8.90 11.73 9.13
CA ARG A 54 10.00 11.91 10.10
C ARG A 54 11.36 11.87 9.43
N MET A 55 11.58 11.00 8.44
CA MET A 55 12.84 10.93 7.69
C MET A 55 13.12 12.25 6.98
N ILE A 56 12.13 12.82 6.29
CA ILE A 56 12.25 14.13 5.63
C ILE A 56 12.52 15.26 6.63
N GLN A 57 11.89 15.24 7.81
CA GLN A 57 12.13 16.24 8.85
C GLN A 57 13.54 16.15 9.47
N GLN A 58 14.10 14.95 9.57
CA GLN A 58 15.43 14.73 10.14
C GLN A 58 16.56 14.93 9.13
N ASP A 59 16.31 14.55 7.87
CA ASP A 59 17.23 14.68 6.75
C ASP A 59 16.41 15.12 5.51
N PRO A 60 16.28 16.43 5.27
CA PRO A 60 15.52 16.95 4.14
C PRO A 60 16.09 16.52 2.77
N GLU A 61 17.38 16.23 2.69
CA GLU A 61 18.00 15.75 1.46
C GLU A 61 17.79 14.26 1.23
N LEU A 62 17.28 13.52 2.22
CA LEU A 62 17.11 12.06 2.15
C LEU A 62 18.37 11.36 1.63
N ALA A 63 19.50 11.65 2.25
CA ALA A 63 20.80 11.13 1.81
C ALA A 63 20.79 9.60 1.67
N GLY A 64 21.23 9.10 0.52
CA GLY A 64 21.25 7.68 0.20
C GLY A 64 19.91 7.11 -0.28
N VAL A 65 18.83 7.89 -0.34
CA VAL A 65 17.54 7.46 -0.92
C VAL A 65 17.52 7.84 -2.41
N ALA A 66 17.42 6.84 -3.27
CA ALA A 66 17.35 7.04 -4.73
C ALA A 66 15.90 7.15 -5.23
N ALA A 67 14.97 6.49 -4.54
CA ALA A 67 13.54 6.49 -4.93
C ALA A 67 12.62 6.35 -3.71
N ILE A 68 11.46 6.98 -3.80
CA ILE A 68 10.34 6.77 -2.87
C ILE A 68 9.20 6.13 -3.66
N ILE A 69 8.67 5.02 -3.13
CA ILE A 69 7.56 4.28 -3.73
C ILE A 69 6.36 4.40 -2.81
N PHE A 70 5.29 4.99 -3.29
CA PHE A 70 3.99 5.09 -2.62
C PHE A 70 3.10 3.97 -3.13
N ASP A 71 2.79 3.01 -2.27
CA ASP A 71 1.94 1.88 -2.63
C ASP A 71 0.51 2.09 -2.14
N GLU A 72 -0.46 1.45 -2.83
CA GLU A 72 -1.90 1.56 -2.54
C GLU A 72 -2.40 3.01 -2.45
N PHE A 73 -1.86 3.91 -3.28
CA PHE A 73 -2.16 5.34 -3.20
C PHE A 73 -3.64 5.66 -3.40
N HIS A 74 -4.41 4.76 -4.03
CA HIS A 74 -5.86 4.88 -4.21
C HIS A 74 -6.65 4.81 -2.89
N GLU A 75 -6.09 4.29 -1.79
CA GLU A 75 -6.74 4.33 -0.48
C GLU A 75 -6.84 5.76 0.10
N ARG A 76 -6.12 6.74 -0.47
CA ARG A 76 -6.23 8.18 -0.20
C ARG A 76 -6.17 8.53 1.29
N SER A 77 -5.09 8.15 1.96
CA SER A 77 -4.84 8.60 3.32
C SER A 77 -4.25 10.03 3.30
N ILE A 78 -4.66 10.86 4.28
CA ILE A 78 -4.09 12.20 4.46
C ILE A 78 -2.56 12.15 4.66
N HIS A 79 -2.04 11.08 5.24
CA HIS A 79 -0.61 10.91 5.46
C HIS A 79 0.13 10.53 4.17
N SER A 80 -0.48 9.74 3.29
CA SER A 80 0.05 9.46 1.95
C SER A 80 0.10 10.71 1.10
N ASP A 81 -1.00 11.46 1.04
CA ASP A 81 -1.09 12.71 0.28
C ASP A 81 -0.06 13.73 0.79
N PHE A 82 0.06 13.89 2.10
CA PHE A 82 1.05 14.78 2.72
C PHE A 82 2.48 14.31 2.47
N GLY A 83 2.74 13.01 2.57
CA GLY A 83 4.05 12.42 2.26
C GLY A 83 4.47 12.64 0.81
N LEU A 84 3.53 12.52 -0.13
CA LEU A 84 3.79 12.82 -1.55
C LEU A 84 4.09 14.31 -1.77
N ALA A 85 3.33 15.20 -1.15
CA ALA A 85 3.57 16.64 -1.25
C ALA A 85 4.97 17.01 -0.73
N LEU A 86 5.38 16.50 0.43
CA LEU A 86 6.73 16.70 0.97
C LEU A 86 7.81 16.12 0.05
N ALA A 87 7.57 14.93 -0.53
CA ALA A 87 8.53 14.30 -1.43
C ALA A 87 8.70 15.10 -2.74
N LEU A 88 7.63 15.69 -3.26
CA LEU A 88 7.68 16.61 -4.42
C LEU A 88 8.44 17.91 -4.08
N GLU A 89 8.26 18.45 -2.88
CA GLU A 89 9.01 19.62 -2.41
C GLU A 89 10.51 19.30 -2.27
N VAL A 90 10.87 18.16 -1.70
CA VAL A 90 12.26 17.68 -1.65
C VAL A 90 12.83 17.51 -3.06
N GLN A 91 12.07 16.90 -3.96
CA GLN A 91 12.50 16.70 -5.35
C GLN A 91 12.75 18.04 -6.05
N SER A 92 11.85 19.00 -5.91
CA SER A 92 11.96 20.29 -6.61
C SER A 92 13.00 21.23 -6.03
N GLY A 93 13.23 21.17 -4.70
CA GLY A 93 14.09 22.12 -4.01
C GLY A 93 15.50 21.61 -3.68
N LEU A 94 15.66 20.31 -3.47
CA LEU A 94 16.89 19.75 -2.92
C LEU A 94 17.45 18.56 -3.72
N ARG A 95 16.60 17.76 -4.38
CA ARG A 95 16.97 16.47 -4.96
C ARG A 95 16.28 16.24 -6.30
N ASP A 96 16.72 16.94 -7.33
CA ASP A 96 16.21 16.80 -8.70
C ASP A 96 16.41 15.41 -9.32
N ASP A 97 17.28 14.59 -8.72
CA ASP A 97 17.51 13.19 -9.07
C ASP A 97 16.57 12.19 -8.40
N LEU A 98 15.82 12.59 -7.33
CA LEU A 98 14.94 11.72 -6.56
C LEU A 98 13.79 11.19 -7.41
N ARG A 99 13.65 9.87 -7.48
CA ARG A 99 12.56 9.22 -8.21
C ARG A 99 11.34 9.04 -7.32
N LEU A 100 10.18 9.45 -7.81
CA LEU A 100 8.91 9.22 -7.14
C LEU A 100 8.08 8.24 -7.96
N ILE A 101 7.67 7.14 -7.33
CA ILE A 101 6.85 6.09 -7.95
C ILE A 101 5.56 6.00 -7.17
N VAL A 102 4.42 6.16 -7.85
CA VAL A 102 3.11 6.05 -7.23
C VAL A 102 2.36 4.88 -7.86
N MET A 103 2.00 3.91 -7.03
CA MET A 103 1.28 2.71 -7.44
C MET A 103 -0.17 2.77 -6.97
N SER A 104 -1.09 2.42 -7.86
CA SER A 104 -2.53 2.47 -7.62
C SER A 104 -3.23 1.33 -8.34
N ALA A 105 -4.19 0.69 -7.69
CA ALA A 105 -5.01 -0.35 -8.31
C ALA A 105 -6.19 0.21 -9.11
N THR A 106 -6.50 1.50 -9.01
CA THR A 106 -7.63 2.13 -9.72
C THR A 106 -7.18 2.79 -11.01
N LEU A 107 -8.08 2.82 -12.00
CA LEU A 107 -7.84 3.43 -13.33
C LEU A 107 -7.97 4.96 -13.33
N ASP A 108 -8.57 5.56 -12.30
CA ASP A 108 -8.72 7.02 -12.22
C ASP A 108 -7.44 7.68 -11.69
N ILE A 109 -6.46 7.76 -12.57
CA ILE A 109 -5.16 8.38 -12.31
C ILE A 109 -5.06 9.83 -12.80
N ALA A 110 -6.07 10.33 -13.52
CA ALA A 110 -6.01 11.63 -14.16
C ALA A 110 -5.75 12.79 -13.16
N PRO A 111 -6.39 12.88 -11.99
CA PRO A 111 -6.10 13.93 -11.01
C PRO A 111 -4.66 13.84 -10.48
N LEU A 112 -4.16 12.63 -10.22
CA LEU A 112 -2.81 12.39 -9.75
C LEU A 112 -1.77 12.77 -10.83
N GLN A 113 -2.02 12.38 -12.08
CA GLN A 113 -1.14 12.71 -13.19
C GLN A 113 -1.08 14.22 -13.42
N THR A 114 -2.20 14.92 -13.30
CA THR A 114 -2.25 16.39 -13.38
C THR A 114 -1.39 17.03 -12.28
N LEU A 115 -1.53 16.55 -11.03
CA LEU A 115 -0.73 17.02 -9.91
C LEU A 115 0.76 16.75 -10.13
N LEU A 116 1.13 15.54 -10.50
CA LEU A 116 2.53 15.17 -10.74
C LEU A 116 3.13 15.99 -11.88
N ASN A 117 2.43 16.19 -12.98
CA ASN A 117 2.89 17.04 -14.10
C ASN A 117 3.08 18.51 -13.69
N ALA A 118 2.32 19.01 -12.71
CA ALA A 118 2.42 20.40 -12.25
C ALA A 118 3.61 20.62 -11.30
N PHE A 119 4.01 19.63 -10.52
CA PHE A 119 4.96 19.79 -9.41
C PHE A 119 6.24 18.95 -9.53
N SER A 120 6.26 17.86 -10.31
CA SER A 120 7.48 17.07 -10.49
C SER A 120 8.44 17.77 -11.43
N VAL A 121 9.72 17.80 -11.07
CA VAL A 121 10.80 18.31 -11.95
C VAL A 121 11.23 17.25 -12.98
N LEU A 122 10.86 15.99 -12.78
CA LEU A 122 11.16 14.90 -13.70
C LEU A 122 9.94 14.59 -14.59
N PRO A 123 10.18 14.10 -15.82
CA PRO A 123 9.09 13.68 -16.70
C PRO A 123 8.20 12.62 -16.04
N VAL A 124 6.89 12.81 -16.08
CA VAL A 124 5.91 11.88 -15.55
C VAL A 124 5.58 10.83 -16.61
N VAL A 125 5.85 9.58 -16.28
CA VAL A 125 5.56 8.43 -17.14
C VAL A 125 4.45 7.61 -16.48
N ASN A 126 3.41 7.30 -17.24
CA ASN A 126 2.34 6.41 -16.83
C ASN A 126 2.59 5.02 -17.36
N LEU A 127 2.70 4.04 -16.45
CA LEU A 127 2.81 2.63 -16.77
C LEU A 127 1.50 1.94 -16.35
N ASN A 128 0.74 1.47 -17.31
CA ASN A 128 -0.51 0.76 -17.07
C ASN A 128 -0.42 -0.67 -17.60
N THR A 129 -0.79 -1.64 -16.77
CA THR A 129 -0.93 -3.04 -17.16
C THR A 129 -2.36 -3.47 -16.95
N GLN A 130 -2.99 -4.01 -17.99
CA GLN A 130 -4.30 -4.64 -17.82
C GLN A 130 -4.12 -5.97 -17.11
N GLY A 131 -4.62 -6.04 -15.86
CA GLY A 131 -4.70 -7.29 -15.11
C GLY A 131 -5.68 -8.26 -15.78
N ARG A 132 -5.49 -9.56 -15.54
CA ARG A 132 -6.44 -10.59 -15.96
C ARG A 132 -7.72 -10.45 -15.14
N MET A 133 -8.81 -10.08 -15.78
CA MET A 133 -10.12 -10.04 -15.13
C MET A 133 -10.76 -11.43 -15.23
N PHE A 134 -11.22 -11.94 -14.09
CA PHE A 134 -12.06 -13.12 -14.05
C PHE A 134 -13.55 -12.70 -14.05
N PRO A 135 -14.45 -13.46 -14.64
CA PRO A 135 -15.88 -13.16 -14.58
C PRO A 135 -16.34 -13.22 -13.10
N VAL A 136 -17.11 -12.21 -12.70
CA VAL A 136 -17.69 -12.11 -11.36
C VAL A 136 -19.21 -12.16 -11.49
N ASP A 137 -19.84 -13.14 -10.83
CA ASP A 137 -21.29 -13.23 -10.69
C ASP A 137 -21.70 -12.57 -9.38
N ILE A 138 -22.45 -11.47 -9.47
CA ILE A 138 -22.90 -10.70 -8.30
C ILE A 138 -24.32 -11.12 -7.94
N ARG A 139 -24.51 -11.63 -6.72
CA ARG A 139 -25.79 -12.04 -6.17
C ARG A 139 -26.13 -11.22 -4.94
N TYR A 140 -27.33 -10.69 -4.90
CA TYR A 140 -27.85 -9.91 -3.78
C TYR A 140 -28.86 -10.73 -2.98
N THR A 141 -28.87 -10.55 -1.67
CA THR A 141 -29.92 -11.06 -0.80
C THR A 141 -30.92 -9.91 -0.49
N GLN A 142 -32.05 -10.27 0.11
CA GLN A 142 -32.96 -9.28 0.65
C GLN A 142 -32.32 -8.47 1.78
N ASP A 143 -32.84 -7.27 2.02
CA ASP A 143 -32.40 -6.43 3.13
C ASP A 143 -32.45 -7.18 4.46
N VAL A 144 -31.39 -6.99 5.25
CA VAL A 144 -31.14 -7.72 6.49
C VAL A 144 -31.14 -6.76 7.65
N GLN A 145 -31.93 -7.04 8.68
CA GLN A 145 -31.84 -6.31 9.94
C GLN A 145 -30.54 -6.62 10.69
N ALA A 146 -30.04 -5.67 11.47
CA ALA A 146 -28.74 -5.81 12.15
C ALA A 146 -28.61 -7.10 12.99
N HIS A 147 -29.70 -7.53 13.66
CA HIS A 147 -29.70 -8.75 14.48
C HIS A 147 -29.71 -10.05 13.65
N GLU A 148 -30.09 -9.99 12.38
CA GLU A 148 -30.12 -11.14 11.46
C GLU A 148 -28.83 -11.28 10.65
N LEU A 149 -27.96 -10.26 10.67
CA LEU A 149 -26.78 -10.20 9.82
C LEU A 149 -25.89 -11.45 9.98
N VAL A 150 -25.53 -11.78 11.22
CA VAL A 150 -24.63 -12.92 11.50
C VAL A 150 -25.26 -14.26 11.11
N PRO A 151 -26.51 -14.59 11.52
CA PRO A 151 -27.14 -15.84 11.11
C PRO A 151 -27.29 -15.99 9.59
N LYS A 152 -27.68 -14.93 8.89
CA LYS A 152 -27.82 -14.95 7.43
C LYS A 152 -26.46 -15.08 6.74
N THR A 153 -25.43 -14.40 7.23
CA THR A 153 -24.05 -14.54 6.71
C THR A 153 -23.57 -15.98 6.86
N CYS A 154 -23.78 -16.60 8.01
CA CYS A 154 -23.42 -18.01 8.22
C CYS A 154 -24.12 -18.97 7.23
N ASN A 155 -25.40 -18.70 6.91
CA ASN A 155 -26.13 -19.52 5.95
C ASN A 155 -25.56 -19.35 4.53
N ILE A 156 -25.26 -18.10 4.13
CA ILE A 156 -24.64 -17.81 2.82
C ILE A 156 -23.28 -18.47 2.70
N ILE A 157 -22.45 -18.42 3.76
CA ILE A 157 -21.16 -19.11 3.76
C ILE A 157 -21.33 -20.62 3.57
N LYS A 158 -22.27 -21.24 4.30
CA LYS A 158 -22.56 -22.68 4.16
C LYS A 158 -23.01 -23.03 2.74
N GLN A 159 -23.85 -22.21 2.15
CA GLN A 159 -24.30 -22.39 0.79
C GLN A 159 -23.13 -22.25 -0.19
N ALA A 160 -22.33 -21.19 -0.08
CA ALA A 160 -21.18 -20.95 -0.95
C ALA A 160 -20.16 -22.08 -0.91
N VAL A 161 -19.83 -22.57 0.29
CA VAL A 161 -18.92 -23.72 0.47
C VAL A 161 -19.51 -25.02 -0.11
N GLY A 162 -20.84 -25.17 -0.10
CA GLY A 162 -21.49 -26.35 -0.68
C GLY A 162 -21.67 -26.31 -2.19
N GLU A 163 -21.71 -25.12 -2.80
CA GLU A 163 -21.96 -24.93 -4.23
C GLU A 163 -20.69 -24.68 -5.05
N HIS A 164 -19.58 -24.25 -4.42
CA HIS A 164 -18.38 -23.81 -5.11
C HIS A 164 -17.12 -24.40 -4.48
N ASP A 165 -16.17 -24.77 -5.35
CA ASP A 165 -14.81 -25.09 -4.94
C ASP A 165 -14.02 -23.78 -4.80
N GLY A 166 -13.19 -23.69 -3.74
CA GLY A 166 -12.30 -22.56 -3.52
C GLY A 166 -12.49 -21.88 -2.16
N ASP A 167 -11.80 -20.76 -1.96
CA ASP A 167 -11.80 -20.02 -0.70
C ASP A 167 -12.98 -19.05 -0.61
N VAL A 168 -13.50 -18.85 0.60
CA VAL A 168 -14.57 -17.89 0.88
C VAL A 168 -14.04 -16.75 1.73
N LEU A 169 -14.05 -15.52 1.20
CA LEU A 169 -13.69 -14.31 1.94
C LEU A 169 -14.95 -13.59 2.38
N VAL A 170 -15.08 -13.34 3.69
CA VAL A 170 -16.25 -12.71 4.29
C VAL A 170 -15.88 -11.38 4.92
N PHE A 171 -16.57 -10.32 4.52
CA PHE A 171 -16.42 -8.99 5.11
C PHE A 171 -17.56 -8.72 6.10
N LEU A 172 -17.21 -8.38 7.33
CA LEU A 172 -18.14 -8.07 8.40
C LEU A 172 -17.89 -6.65 8.96
N PRO A 173 -18.90 -6.00 9.57
CA PRO A 173 -18.80 -4.61 10.06
C PRO A 173 -17.75 -4.42 11.17
N GLY A 174 -17.32 -5.47 11.87
CA GLY A 174 -16.32 -5.39 12.92
C GLY A 174 -16.14 -6.68 13.71
N ARG A 175 -15.17 -6.67 14.64
CA ARG A 175 -14.79 -7.85 15.46
C ARG A 175 -15.97 -8.47 16.25
N GLY A 176 -16.95 -7.65 16.64
CA GLY A 176 -18.13 -8.14 17.37
C GLY A 176 -19.07 -9.01 16.54
N SER A 177 -18.87 -9.07 15.20
CA SER A 177 -19.68 -9.87 14.26
C SER A 177 -18.96 -11.16 13.82
N ILE A 178 -17.74 -11.38 14.29
CA ILE A 178 -16.93 -12.57 14.06
C ILE A 178 -17.10 -13.52 15.25
#